data_ea91dc2df6fa04fa7ed164c3cd448c9f
#
_entry.id   ea91dc2df6fa04fa7ed164c3cd448c9f
#
_cell.length_a   1.000
_cell.length_b   1.000
_cell.length_c   1.000
_cell.angle_alpha   90.00
_cell.angle_beta   90.00
_cell.angle_gamma   90.00
#
_symmetry.space_group_name_H-M   'P 1'
#
loop_
_entity.id
_entity.type
_entity.pdbx_description
1 polymer ?
#
loop_
_entity_poly.entity_id
_entity_poly.type
_entity_poly.pdbx_seq_one_letter_code
_entity_poly.pdbx_strand_id
1 'polypeptide(L)'
;MGLFDAFKKKVKDKVEQVNPLYGFLKDANLGIDNLQVSSNANGTVIITGTAADGEMKERINALLASRGVTSVSNKVVIADLSHLGIKYKVATISSNLNCREEPNIDATIIGKFPKDAILTLVQRYNATWHVVKNDELEGYCHTDYLEQVQSA
;
A
#
# COMPACT_ATOMS: atom_id res chain seq x y z
N MET A 1 5.97 30.34 28.08
CA MET A 1 5.68 29.85 26.73
C MET A 1 5.96 30.95 25.70
N GLY A 2 6.75 30.69 24.75
CA GLY A 2 7.09 31.68 23.75
C GLY A 2 6.07 31.79 22.65
N LEU A 3 6.12 32.89 21.92
CA LEU A 3 5.31 33.14 20.76
C LEU A 3 5.49 32.04 19.71
N PHE A 4 6.70 31.54 19.59
CA PHE A 4 7.05 30.48 18.65
C PHE A 4 6.32 29.16 18.93
N ASP A 5 6.18 28.79 20.21
CA ASP A 5 5.46 27.58 20.59
C ASP A 5 3.97 27.69 20.27
N ALA A 6 3.41 28.87 20.50
CA ALA A 6 2.01 29.12 20.16
C ALA A 6 1.81 29.02 18.65
N PHE A 7 2.77 29.50 17.87
CA PHE A 7 2.72 29.43 16.41
C PHE A 7 2.79 27.98 15.93
N LYS A 8 3.68 27.17 16.46
CA LYS A 8 3.79 25.76 16.09
C LYS A 8 2.50 25.01 16.37
N LYS A 9 1.95 25.20 17.53
CA LYS A 9 0.70 24.55 17.91
C LYS A 9 -0.43 24.96 16.98
N LYS A 10 -0.51 26.24 16.67
CA LYS A 10 -1.52 26.79 15.77
C LYS A 10 -1.40 26.22 14.37
N VAL A 11 -0.19 26.08 13.85
CA VAL A 11 0.04 25.50 12.53
C VAL A 11 -0.38 24.04 12.49
N LYS A 12 -0.03 23.28 13.53
CA LYS A 12 -0.42 21.88 13.64
C LYS A 12 -1.93 21.70 13.70
N ASP A 13 -2.58 22.50 14.53
CA ASP A 13 -4.04 22.47 14.66
C ASP A 13 -4.69 22.88 13.34
N LYS A 14 -4.10 23.85 12.65
CA LYS A 14 -4.60 24.31 11.37
C LYS A 14 -4.56 23.23 10.31
N VAL A 15 -3.51 22.41 10.25
CA VAL A 15 -3.42 21.29 9.32
C VAL A 15 -4.55 20.30 9.55
N GLU A 16 -4.83 19.99 10.81
CA GLU A 16 -5.90 19.07 11.16
C GLU A 16 -7.29 19.66 10.89
N GLN A 17 -7.45 20.99 11.05
CA GLN A 17 -8.72 21.68 10.89
C GLN A 17 -9.02 22.06 9.44
N VAL A 18 -8.01 22.34 8.65
CA VAL A 18 -8.16 22.80 7.26
C VAL A 18 -8.75 21.73 6.37
N ASN A 19 -8.51 20.46 6.68
CA ASN A 19 -9.06 19.39 5.88
C ASN A 19 -9.90 18.44 6.74
N PRO A 20 -11.24 18.61 6.71
CA PRO A 20 -12.14 17.77 7.49
C PRO A 20 -12.09 16.31 7.07
N LEU A 21 -11.57 16.02 5.88
CA LEU A 21 -11.42 14.65 5.41
C LEU A 21 -10.37 13.89 6.21
N TYR A 22 -9.42 14.59 6.84
CA TYR A 22 -8.47 13.94 7.73
C TYR A 22 -9.17 13.18 8.86
N GLY A 23 -10.06 13.85 9.57
CA GLY A 23 -10.83 13.23 10.65
C GLY A 23 -11.69 12.07 10.16
N PHE A 24 -12.31 12.25 9.01
CA PHE A 24 -13.13 11.21 8.38
C PHE A 24 -12.31 9.95 8.08
N LEU A 25 -11.13 10.11 7.48
CA LEU A 25 -10.26 8.98 7.16
C LEU A 25 -9.63 8.36 8.41
N LYS A 26 -9.25 9.19 9.37
CA LYS A 26 -8.69 8.71 10.64
C LYS A 26 -9.71 7.85 11.39
N ASP A 27 -10.95 8.28 11.41
CA ASP A 27 -12.03 7.59 12.11
C ASP A 27 -12.43 6.28 11.41
N ALA A 28 -12.10 6.14 10.11
CA ALA A 28 -12.34 4.90 9.38
C ALA A 28 -11.42 3.76 9.83
N ASN A 29 -10.40 4.06 10.61
CA ASN A 29 -9.51 3.08 11.23
C ASN A 29 -8.83 2.16 10.20
N LEU A 30 -8.24 2.78 9.17
CA LEU A 30 -7.59 2.05 8.07
C LEU A 30 -6.16 1.60 8.41
N GLY A 31 -5.65 1.97 9.59
CA GLY A 31 -4.29 1.60 9.98
C GLY A 31 -3.21 2.30 9.16
N ILE A 32 -3.48 3.52 8.70
CA ILE A 32 -2.50 4.29 7.93
C ILE A 32 -1.56 5.02 8.88
N ASP A 33 -0.28 4.69 8.83
CA ASP A 33 0.73 5.37 9.63
C ASP A 33 1.06 6.72 9.01
N ASN A 34 1.22 7.74 9.86
CA ASN A 34 1.57 9.10 9.44
C ASN A 34 0.60 9.67 8.41
N LEU A 35 -0.68 9.37 8.55
CA LEU A 35 -1.71 9.86 7.64
C LEU A 35 -1.71 11.39 7.60
N GLN A 36 -1.59 11.95 6.40
CA GLN A 36 -1.73 13.38 6.15
C GLN A 36 -2.69 13.59 4.99
N VAL A 37 -3.54 14.58 5.13
CA VAL A 37 -4.53 14.94 4.13
C VAL A 37 -4.42 16.43 3.87
N SER A 38 -4.23 16.81 2.63
CA SER A 38 -4.17 18.21 2.22
C SER A 38 -4.93 18.41 0.92
N SER A 39 -5.11 19.65 0.53
CA SER A 39 -5.74 19.98 -0.75
C SER A 39 -4.86 21.00 -1.46
N ASN A 40 -4.68 20.84 -2.75
CA ASN A 40 -3.92 21.81 -3.54
C ASN A 40 -4.83 22.93 -4.06
N ALA A 41 -4.24 23.87 -4.80
CA ALA A 41 -4.96 25.03 -5.33
C ALA A 41 -6.08 24.63 -6.30
N ASN A 42 -5.99 23.47 -6.92
CA ASN A 42 -6.99 22.97 -7.86
C ASN A 42 -8.12 22.17 -7.17
N GLY A 43 -8.07 22.06 -5.86
CA GLY A 43 -9.07 21.29 -5.11
C GLY A 43 -8.81 19.80 -5.08
N THR A 44 -7.68 19.33 -5.60
CA THR A 44 -7.31 17.92 -5.50
C THR A 44 -6.90 17.59 -4.07
N VAL A 45 -7.48 16.54 -3.52
CA VAL A 45 -7.15 16.06 -2.18
C VAL A 45 -5.92 15.15 -2.29
N ILE A 46 -4.89 15.46 -1.51
CA ILE A 46 -3.62 14.73 -1.52
C ILE A 46 -3.51 13.96 -0.22
N ILE A 47 -3.29 12.66 -0.31
CA ILE A 47 -3.18 11.76 0.83
C ILE A 47 -1.79 11.17 0.87
N THR A 48 -1.12 11.23 2.01
CA THR A 48 0.18 10.58 2.24
C THR A 48 0.12 9.73 3.50
N GLY A 49 1.06 8.84 3.63
CA GLY A 49 1.18 7.94 4.77
C GLY A 49 1.66 6.56 4.32
N THR A 50 1.59 5.60 5.23
CA THR A 50 2.00 4.21 4.96
C THR A 50 0.89 3.27 5.35
N ALA A 51 0.42 2.47 4.39
CA ALA A 51 -0.60 1.44 4.60
C ALA A 51 0.05 0.07 4.77
N ALA A 52 -0.60 -0.82 5.51
CA ALA A 52 -0.12 -2.18 5.69
C ALA A 52 -0.22 -2.99 4.39
N ASP A 53 -1.22 -2.71 3.56
CA ASP A 53 -1.44 -3.40 2.29
C ASP A 53 -2.10 -2.47 1.27
N GLY A 54 -2.26 -2.98 0.04
CA GLY A 54 -2.86 -2.22 -1.04
C GLY A 54 -4.36 -2.04 -0.89
N GLU A 55 -5.02 -2.96 -0.21
CA GLU A 55 -6.46 -2.87 0.03
C GLU A 55 -6.80 -1.65 0.89
N MET A 56 -6.03 -1.40 1.94
CA MET A 56 -6.24 -0.23 2.79
C MET A 56 -5.97 1.06 2.03
N LYS A 57 -4.95 1.07 1.19
CA LYS A 57 -4.66 2.22 0.32
C LYS A 57 -5.83 2.51 -0.61
N GLU A 58 -6.38 1.49 -1.26
CA GLU A 58 -7.50 1.67 -2.19
C GLU A 58 -8.79 2.05 -1.49
N ARG A 59 -8.98 1.59 -0.26
CA ARG A 59 -10.17 1.92 0.53
C ARG A 59 -10.28 3.42 0.79
N ILE A 60 -9.15 4.13 0.85
CA ILE A 60 -9.15 5.59 0.97
C ILE A 60 -9.93 6.22 -0.20
N ASN A 61 -9.63 5.79 -1.42
CA ASN A 61 -10.31 6.32 -2.61
C ASN A 61 -11.82 6.05 -2.56
N ALA A 62 -12.21 4.85 -2.16
CA ALA A 62 -13.62 4.47 -2.07
C ALA A 62 -14.36 5.31 -1.02
N LEU A 63 -13.74 5.53 0.13
CA LEU A 63 -14.32 6.33 1.20
C LEU A 63 -14.48 7.79 0.78
N LEU A 64 -13.48 8.36 0.11
CA LEU A 64 -13.55 9.73 -0.38
C LEU A 64 -14.61 9.88 -1.47
N ALA A 65 -14.72 8.89 -2.35
CA ALA A 65 -15.76 8.87 -3.38
C ALA A 65 -17.17 8.86 -2.74
N SER A 66 -17.33 8.15 -1.63
CA SER A 66 -18.60 8.11 -0.90
C SER A 66 -19.00 9.48 -0.34
N ARG A 67 -18.04 10.39 -0.17
CA ARG A 67 -18.24 11.76 0.27
C ARG A 67 -18.30 12.74 -0.91
N GLY A 68 -18.36 12.25 -2.13
CA GLY A 68 -18.40 13.08 -3.33
C GLY A 68 -17.04 13.64 -3.74
N VAL A 69 -15.95 13.16 -3.17
CA VAL A 69 -14.61 13.62 -3.52
C VAL A 69 -14.09 12.76 -4.67
N THR A 70 -13.93 13.35 -5.84
CA THR A 70 -13.54 12.63 -7.06
C THR A 70 -12.13 12.96 -7.54
N SER A 71 -11.56 14.08 -7.11
CA SER A 71 -10.20 14.46 -7.47
C SER A 71 -9.27 14.16 -6.31
N VAL A 72 -8.61 13.01 -6.37
CA VAL A 72 -7.77 12.49 -5.29
C VAL A 72 -6.42 12.08 -5.85
N SER A 73 -5.35 12.53 -5.17
CA SER A 73 -4.00 12.03 -5.41
C SER A 73 -3.60 11.18 -4.19
N ASN A 74 -3.77 9.89 -4.31
CA ASN A 74 -3.45 8.95 -3.24
C ASN A 74 -1.99 8.54 -3.32
N LYS A 75 -1.16 9.21 -2.54
CA LYS A 75 0.29 8.99 -2.49
C LYS A 75 0.69 8.09 -1.31
N VAL A 76 -0.26 7.42 -0.71
CA VAL A 76 0.02 6.46 0.36
C VAL A 76 0.91 5.35 -0.20
N VAL A 77 1.98 5.02 0.53
CA VAL A 77 2.86 3.91 0.16
C VAL A 77 2.46 2.67 0.94
N ILE A 78 2.71 1.51 0.36
CA ILE A 78 2.46 0.23 1.01
C ILE A 78 3.73 -0.19 1.72
N ALA A 79 3.60 -0.67 2.96
CA ALA A 79 4.74 -1.05 3.78
C ALA A 79 5.62 -2.09 3.08
N ASP A 80 6.94 -1.84 3.07
CA ASP A 80 7.93 -2.78 2.58
C ASP A 80 8.20 -3.80 3.68
N LEU A 81 7.92 -5.07 3.41
CA LEU A 81 8.07 -6.16 4.36
C LEU A 81 9.33 -7.00 4.10
N SER A 82 10.15 -6.64 3.12
CA SER A 82 11.29 -7.45 2.71
C SER A 82 12.31 -7.67 3.84
N HIS A 83 12.43 -6.71 4.74
CA HIS A 83 13.34 -6.82 5.89
C HIS A 83 12.89 -7.84 6.95
N LEU A 84 11.65 -8.30 6.89
CA LEU A 84 11.12 -9.27 7.85
C LEU A 84 11.55 -10.70 7.53
N GLY A 85 12.06 -10.95 6.33
CA GLY A 85 12.53 -12.28 5.95
C GLY A 85 11.42 -13.30 5.73
N ILE A 86 10.20 -12.85 5.45
CA ILE A 86 9.08 -13.75 5.16
C ILE A 86 9.29 -14.36 3.78
N LYS A 87 9.27 -15.70 3.72
CA LYS A 87 9.52 -16.42 2.47
C LYS A 87 8.28 -17.13 1.98
N TYR A 88 8.16 -17.17 0.67
CA TYR A 88 7.13 -17.95 -0.03
C TYR A 88 7.79 -18.87 -1.04
N LYS A 89 7.18 -20.02 -1.23
CA LYS A 89 7.60 -20.98 -2.23
C LYS A 89 6.59 -20.95 -3.38
N VAL A 90 7.09 -21.04 -4.60
CA VAL A 90 6.23 -21.15 -5.79
C VAL A 90 5.58 -22.55 -5.76
N ALA A 91 4.27 -22.57 -5.60
CA ALA A 91 3.47 -23.78 -5.40
C ALA A 91 2.61 -24.10 -6.62
N THR A 92 3.16 -23.94 -7.81
CA THR A 92 2.51 -24.38 -9.06
C THR A 92 2.63 -25.90 -9.21
N ILE A 93 1.73 -26.48 -10.00
CA ILE A 93 1.75 -27.94 -10.20
C ILE A 93 2.91 -28.36 -11.11
N SER A 94 3.06 -27.72 -12.27
CA SER A 94 4.08 -28.12 -13.25
C SER A 94 4.64 -26.94 -14.05
N SER A 95 4.14 -25.76 -13.84
CA SER A 95 4.52 -24.58 -14.63
C SER A 95 5.31 -23.57 -13.80
N ASN A 96 5.88 -22.59 -14.47
CA ASN A 96 6.45 -21.42 -13.80
C ASN A 96 5.32 -20.48 -13.38
N LEU A 97 5.60 -19.64 -12.40
CA LEU A 97 4.67 -18.63 -11.92
C LEU A 97 4.94 -17.30 -12.62
N ASN A 98 3.91 -16.73 -13.23
CA ASN A 98 4.03 -15.41 -13.88
C ASN A 98 4.21 -14.32 -12.83
N CYS A 99 5.20 -13.46 -13.08
CA CYS A 99 5.44 -12.25 -12.32
C CYS A 99 4.96 -11.07 -13.15
N ARG A 100 4.07 -10.25 -12.59
CA ARG A 100 3.39 -9.19 -13.34
C ARG A 100 3.76 -7.81 -12.83
N GLU A 101 3.62 -6.84 -13.71
CA GLU A 101 3.92 -5.44 -13.42
C GLU A 101 2.88 -4.81 -12.48
N GLU A 102 1.64 -5.29 -12.53
CA GLU A 102 0.53 -4.76 -11.75
C GLU A 102 -0.29 -5.92 -11.16
N PRO A 103 -1.08 -5.65 -10.10
CA PRO A 103 -1.83 -6.70 -9.41
C PRO A 103 -3.14 -7.07 -10.13
N ASN A 104 -3.04 -7.52 -11.36
CA ASN A 104 -4.19 -8.05 -12.09
C ASN A 104 -3.76 -9.08 -13.12
N ILE A 105 -4.69 -9.94 -13.50
CA ILE A 105 -4.44 -11.07 -14.38
C ILE A 105 -4.13 -10.65 -15.82
N ASP A 106 -4.51 -9.44 -16.22
CA ASP A 106 -4.27 -8.90 -17.54
C ASP A 106 -3.02 -8.03 -17.62
N ALA A 107 -2.33 -7.84 -16.49
CA ALA A 107 -1.13 -7.03 -16.44
C ALA A 107 0.01 -7.68 -17.21
N THR A 108 0.93 -6.84 -17.66
CA THR A 108 2.14 -7.29 -18.38
C THR A 108 2.94 -8.26 -17.52
N ILE A 109 3.30 -9.39 -18.11
CA ILE A 109 4.20 -10.36 -17.47
C ILE A 109 5.63 -9.86 -17.68
N ILE A 110 6.31 -9.57 -16.58
CA ILE A 110 7.69 -9.04 -16.61
C ILE A 110 8.73 -10.13 -16.40
N GLY A 111 8.30 -11.33 -16.08
CA GLY A 111 9.17 -12.48 -15.92
C GLY A 111 8.41 -13.64 -15.30
N LYS A 112 9.13 -14.70 -14.99
CA LYS A 112 8.53 -15.90 -14.38
C LYS A 112 9.45 -16.45 -13.32
N PHE A 113 8.85 -16.97 -12.24
CA PHE A 113 9.58 -17.69 -11.22
C PHE A 113 9.42 -19.19 -11.41
N PRO A 114 10.50 -19.97 -11.33
CA PRO A 114 10.39 -21.42 -11.48
C PRO A 114 9.59 -22.04 -10.35
N LYS A 115 9.00 -23.20 -10.65
CA LYS A 115 8.36 -24.03 -9.63
C LYS A 115 9.34 -24.29 -8.47
N ASP A 116 8.84 -24.25 -7.26
CA ASP A 116 9.60 -24.46 -6.02
C ASP A 116 10.62 -23.37 -5.68
N ALA A 117 10.71 -22.30 -6.46
CA ALA A 117 11.56 -21.16 -6.13
C ALA A 117 11.15 -20.56 -4.77
N ILE A 118 12.14 -20.12 -4.01
CA ILE A 118 11.92 -19.45 -2.73
C ILE A 118 12.04 -17.95 -2.96
N LEU A 119 10.99 -17.22 -2.59
CA LEU A 119 10.86 -15.80 -2.84
C LEU A 119 10.71 -15.04 -1.52
N THR A 120 11.20 -13.81 -1.50
CA THR A 120 11.03 -12.92 -0.35
C THR A 120 9.78 -12.09 -0.53
N LEU A 121 8.93 -12.03 0.49
CA LEU A 121 7.77 -11.14 0.48
C LEU A 121 8.22 -9.69 0.58
N VAL A 122 7.76 -8.85 -0.36
CA VAL A 122 8.03 -7.41 -0.36
C VAL A 122 6.81 -6.63 0.14
N GLN A 123 5.64 -6.92 -0.39
CA GLN A 123 4.40 -6.23 -0.01
C GLN A 123 3.22 -7.19 -0.09
N ARG A 124 2.25 -6.98 0.78
CA ARG A 124 0.91 -7.56 0.63
C ARG A 124 0.03 -6.52 -0.03
N TYR A 125 -0.34 -6.75 -1.28
CA TYR A 125 -1.23 -5.81 -1.95
C TYR A 125 -2.67 -6.03 -1.48
N ASN A 126 -3.16 -7.25 -1.66
CA ASN A 126 -4.48 -7.67 -1.15
C ASN A 126 -4.46 -9.20 -0.94
N ALA A 127 -5.63 -9.79 -0.71
CA ALA A 127 -5.72 -11.23 -0.49
C ALA A 127 -5.30 -12.06 -1.72
N THR A 128 -5.35 -11.48 -2.92
CA THR A 128 -5.09 -12.16 -4.19
C THR A 128 -3.67 -11.95 -4.70
N TRP A 129 -3.05 -10.82 -4.39
CA TRP A 129 -1.76 -10.43 -4.98
C TRP A 129 -0.75 -10.03 -3.92
N HIS A 130 0.46 -10.58 -4.05
CA HIS A 130 1.62 -10.17 -3.26
C HIS A 130 2.73 -9.70 -4.19
N VAL A 131 3.55 -8.76 -3.72
CA VAL A 131 4.81 -8.46 -4.37
C VAL A 131 5.87 -9.33 -3.73
N VAL A 132 6.54 -10.11 -4.53
CA VAL A 132 7.60 -11.03 -4.12
C VAL A 132 8.83 -10.83 -4.99
N LYS A 133 9.98 -11.26 -4.51
CA LYS A 133 11.23 -11.11 -5.26
C LYS A 133 12.22 -12.23 -5.00
N ASN A 134 13.12 -12.39 -5.96
CA ASN A 134 14.39 -13.09 -5.76
C ASN A 134 15.52 -12.11 -6.18
N ASP A 135 16.72 -12.62 -6.42
CA ASP A 135 17.86 -11.77 -6.77
C ASP A 135 17.75 -11.14 -8.16
N GLU A 136 16.85 -11.64 -9.01
CA GLU A 136 16.77 -11.23 -10.41
C GLU A 136 15.48 -10.51 -10.78
N LEU A 137 14.40 -10.73 -10.03
CA LEU A 137 13.06 -10.33 -10.45
C LEU A 137 12.20 -9.97 -9.25
N GLU A 138 11.41 -8.91 -9.39
CA GLU A 138 10.45 -8.47 -8.38
C GLU A 138 9.15 -8.05 -9.07
N GLY A 139 8.02 -8.48 -8.53
CA GLY A 139 6.73 -8.09 -9.07
C GLY A 139 5.57 -8.79 -8.37
N TYR A 140 4.39 -8.61 -8.96
CA TYR A 140 3.13 -9.13 -8.41
C TYR A 140 2.90 -10.57 -8.86
N CYS A 141 2.62 -11.43 -7.87
CA CYS A 141 2.26 -12.82 -8.12
C CYS A 141 0.95 -13.15 -7.40
N HIS A 142 0.18 -14.04 -8.02
CA HIS A 142 -1.10 -14.48 -7.48
C HIS A 142 -0.88 -15.37 -6.27
N THR A 143 -1.59 -15.10 -5.18
CA THR A 143 -1.39 -15.80 -3.91
C THR A 143 -1.79 -17.27 -3.95
N ASP A 144 -2.66 -17.68 -4.87
CA ASP A 144 -3.03 -19.09 -5.02
C ASP A 144 -1.84 -19.97 -5.38
N TYR A 145 -0.78 -19.40 -5.94
CA TYR A 145 0.42 -20.12 -6.36
C TYR A 145 1.61 -19.86 -5.45
N LEU A 146 1.37 -19.30 -4.29
CA LEU A 146 2.38 -19.02 -3.29
C LEU A 146 2.05 -19.74 -1.99
N GLU A 147 3.03 -20.41 -1.43
CA GLU A 147 2.89 -21.10 -0.13
C GLU A 147 3.92 -20.51 0.82
N GLN A 148 3.46 -20.03 1.97
CA GLN A 148 4.38 -19.44 2.94
C GLN A 148 5.27 -20.54 3.53
N VAL A 149 6.58 -20.30 3.51
CA VAL A 149 7.57 -21.21 4.09
C VAL A 149 7.64 -20.92 5.58
N GLN A 150 7.45 -21.96 6.38
CA GLN A 150 7.53 -21.80 7.82
C GLN A 150 8.97 -21.88 8.29
N SER A 151 9.32 -20.99 9.21
CA SER A 151 10.62 -21.03 9.86
C SER A 151 10.70 -22.27 10.74
N ALA A 152 11.78 -22.99 10.59
CA ALA A 152 12.02 -24.16 11.41
C ALA A 152 12.27 -23.75 12.87
#